data_071223d975b9955955cc289aded6b6c7
#
_entry.id   071223d975b9955955cc289aded6b6c7
#
_cell.length_a   1.000
_cell.length_b   1.000
_cell.length_c   1.000
_cell.angle_alpha   90.00
_cell.angle_beta   90.00
_cell.angle_gamma   90.00
#
_symmetry.space_group_name_H-M   'P 1'
#
loop_
_entity.id
_entity.type
_entity.pdbx_description
1 polymer ?
#
loop_
_entity_poly.entity_id
_entity_poly.type
_entity_poly.pdbx_seq_one_letter_code
_entity_poly.pdbx_strand_id
1 'polypeptide(L)'
;IESDLITSRVGIGIKLPDFKKVGLGNSTAQSIFEMMLQAKLGVTSPWFEKMQKQGILNSPMELQVSYTTAGNFATVIGASSKPDLFLKNIKSQLLEVPVTEESFVFQKKEALAQTIREFDDLSTIAIEEAEYGLENDSFNSASQTIQSLSFNEFYTAVENILDKSDIFTTTLKGKEEAN
;
A
#
# COMPACT_ATOMS: atom_id res chain seq x y z
N ILE A 1 5.05 -24.03 3.41
CA ILE A 1 6.42 -24.07 3.97
C ILE A 1 6.27 -23.93 5.48
N GLU A 2 6.71 -24.92 6.24
CA GLU A 2 6.79 -24.84 7.70
C GLU A 2 8.03 -24.04 8.09
N SER A 3 7.90 -23.16 9.07
CA SER A 3 8.99 -22.33 9.57
C SER A 3 9.06 -22.39 11.09
N ASP A 4 10.21 -22.00 11.65
CA ASP A 4 10.39 -21.89 13.11
C ASP A 4 9.68 -20.66 13.73
N LEU A 5 8.81 -20.00 12.99
CA LEU A 5 8.03 -18.86 13.46
C LEU A 5 6.95 -19.31 14.46
N ILE A 6 6.77 -18.56 15.54
CA ILE A 6 5.72 -18.76 16.53
C ILE A 6 4.36 -18.33 15.96
N THR A 7 4.34 -17.34 15.08
CA THR A 7 3.12 -16.76 14.49
C THR A 7 3.18 -16.89 12.99
N SER A 8 2.07 -17.30 12.35
CA SER A 8 1.97 -17.39 10.90
C SER A 8 2.08 -16.01 10.25
N ARG A 9 2.77 -15.94 9.10
CA ARG A 9 2.80 -14.75 8.26
C ARG A 9 1.95 -14.95 7.02
N VAL A 10 1.18 -13.93 6.69
CA VAL A 10 0.36 -13.88 5.49
C VAL A 10 0.86 -12.76 4.60
N GLY A 11 1.08 -13.07 3.35
CA GLY A 11 1.48 -12.11 2.33
C GLY A 11 0.45 -12.03 1.20
N ILE A 12 0.19 -10.82 0.73
CA ILE A 12 -0.51 -10.54 -0.52
C ILE A 12 0.46 -9.81 -1.42
N GLY A 13 0.71 -10.37 -2.60
CA GLY A 13 1.41 -9.72 -3.70
C GLY A 13 0.38 -9.22 -4.72
N ILE A 14 0.52 -7.99 -5.14
CA ILE A 14 -0.34 -7.37 -6.15
C ILE A 14 0.58 -6.99 -7.31
N LYS A 15 0.41 -7.66 -8.45
CA LYS A 15 1.06 -7.24 -9.69
C LYS A 15 0.28 -6.09 -10.26
N LEU A 16 0.89 -4.93 -10.28
CA LEU A 16 0.29 -3.70 -10.77
C LEU A 16 0.50 -3.55 -12.28
N PRO A 17 -0.39 -2.83 -12.98
CA PRO A 17 -0.20 -2.53 -14.39
C PRO A 17 1.00 -1.61 -14.62
N ASP A 18 1.44 -1.50 -15.87
CA ASP A 18 2.26 -0.38 -16.30
C ASP A 18 1.46 0.91 -16.12
N PHE A 19 1.91 1.79 -15.23
CA PHE A 19 1.17 3.00 -14.85
C PHE A 19 0.96 3.96 -16.02
N LYS A 20 1.86 3.97 -16.99
CA LYS A 20 1.70 4.77 -18.23
C LYS A 20 0.48 4.31 -19.05
N LYS A 21 0.13 3.01 -18.97
CA LYS A 21 -1.09 2.46 -19.64
C LYS A 21 -2.40 2.84 -18.92
N VAL A 22 -2.32 3.36 -17.72
CA VAL A 22 -3.47 3.94 -17.00
C VAL A 22 -3.42 5.46 -16.94
N GLY A 23 -2.49 6.08 -17.71
CA GLY A 23 -2.40 7.53 -17.85
C GLY A 23 -1.73 8.25 -16.67
N LEU A 24 -0.93 7.55 -15.88
CA LEU A 24 -0.26 8.10 -14.69
C LEU A 24 1.26 8.00 -14.82
N GLY A 25 1.97 8.97 -14.26
CA GLY A 25 3.40 8.85 -13.98
C GLY A 25 3.64 7.81 -12.86
N ASN A 26 4.83 7.20 -12.86
CA ASN A 26 5.15 6.12 -11.92
C ASN A 26 5.07 6.58 -10.46
N SER A 27 5.70 7.70 -10.12
CA SER A 27 5.71 8.27 -8.76
C SER A 27 4.31 8.66 -8.29
N THR A 28 3.53 9.31 -9.14
CA THR A 28 2.14 9.68 -8.84
C THR A 28 1.27 8.43 -8.59
N ALA A 29 1.38 7.41 -9.45
CA ALA A 29 0.62 6.18 -9.32
C ALA A 29 1.01 5.40 -8.06
N GLN A 30 2.30 5.36 -7.73
CA GLN A 30 2.80 4.79 -6.49
C GLN A 30 2.17 5.47 -5.29
N SER A 31 2.26 6.80 -5.20
CA SER A 31 1.70 7.57 -4.08
C SER A 31 0.18 7.38 -3.95
N ILE A 32 -0.56 7.38 -5.07
CA ILE A 32 -2.01 7.11 -5.07
C ILE A 32 -2.31 5.72 -4.51
N PHE A 33 -1.55 4.72 -4.93
CA PHE A 33 -1.78 3.34 -4.49
C PHE A 33 -1.37 3.13 -3.02
N GLU A 34 -0.29 3.77 -2.57
CA GLU A 34 0.11 3.80 -1.15
C GLU A 34 -0.96 4.46 -0.28
N MET A 35 -1.49 5.61 -0.69
CA MET A 35 -2.60 6.27 0.01
C MET A 35 -3.83 5.34 0.11
N MET A 36 -4.15 4.61 -0.94
CA MET A 36 -5.24 3.62 -0.93
C MET A 36 -4.95 2.48 0.06
N LEU A 37 -3.76 1.91 0.04
CA LEU A 37 -3.37 0.85 0.98
C LEU A 37 -3.44 1.34 2.43
N GLN A 38 -2.91 2.53 2.71
CA GLN A 38 -2.96 3.12 4.05
C GLN A 38 -4.39 3.44 4.49
N ALA A 39 -5.23 3.96 3.60
CA ALA A 39 -6.64 4.24 3.89
C ALA A 39 -7.43 2.97 4.24
N LYS A 40 -7.17 1.86 3.54
CA LYS A 40 -7.89 0.60 3.72
C LYS A 40 -7.32 -0.27 4.84
N LEU A 41 -6.00 -0.32 4.98
CA LEU A 41 -5.29 -1.34 5.75
C LEU A 41 -4.32 -0.76 6.80
N GLY A 42 -3.99 0.53 6.70
CA GLY A 42 -3.04 1.19 7.60
C GLY A 42 -3.53 1.26 9.05
N VAL A 43 -2.61 1.57 9.96
CA VAL A 43 -2.87 1.60 11.42
C VAL A 43 -3.97 2.56 11.85
N THR A 44 -4.25 3.57 11.03
CA THR A 44 -5.31 4.55 11.28
C THR A 44 -6.66 4.14 10.68
N SER A 45 -6.72 3.01 9.95
CA SER A 45 -7.97 2.55 9.35
C SER A 45 -8.89 1.89 10.38
N PRO A 46 -10.22 2.10 10.28
CA PRO A 46 -11.19 1.40 11.14
C PRO A 46 -11.11 -0.13 11.01
N TRP A 47 -10.67 -0.62 9.85
CA TRP A 47 -10.48 -2.04 9.61
C TRP A 47 -9.33 -2.61 10.45
N PHE A 48 -8.19 -1.89 10.52
CA PHE A 48 -7.05 -2.33 11.35
C PHE A 48 -7.46 -2.44 12.82
N GLU A 49 -8.13 -1.42 13.35
CA GLU A 49 -8.64 -1.43 14.73
C GLU A 49 -9.57 -2.62 14.99
N LYS A 50 -10.47 -2.91 14.04
CA LYS A 50 -11.37 -4.06 14.11
C LYS A 50 -10.60 -5.38 14.14
N MET A 51 -9.58 -5.55 13.29
CA MET A 51 -8.77 -6.77 13.24
C MET A 51 -7.99 -6.97 14.53
N GLN A 52 -7.46 -5.90 15.12
CA GLN A 52 -6.80 -5.96 16.43
C GLN A 52 -7.77 -6.37 17.56
N LYS A 53 -8.94 -5.73 17.63
CA LYS A 53 -9.96 -6.06 18.64
C LYS A 53 -10.45 -7.51 18.56
N GLN A 54 -10.42 -8.11 17.39
CA GLN A 54 -10.78 -9.52 17.16
C GLN A 54 -9.62 -10.49 17.39
N GLY A 55 -8.43 -10.00 17.71
CA GLY A 55 -7.23 -10.81 17.88
C GLY A 55 -6.83 -11.55 16.60
N ILE A 56 -7.12 -10.96 15.43
CA ILE A 56 -6.74 -11.49 14.13
C ILE A 56 -5.38 -10.93 13.71
N LEU A 57 -5.15 -9.65 13.99
CA LEU A 57 -3.92 -8.94 13.68
C LEU A 57 -3.30 -8.38 14.95
N ASN A 58 -2.04 -8.73 15.20
CA ASN A 58 -1.37 -8.40 16.47
C ASN A 58 -0.39 -7.22 16.34
N SER A 59 0.00 -6.87 15.12
CA SER A 59 0.96 -5.80 14.82
C SER A 59 0.60 -5.08 13.53
N PRO A 60 1.14 -3.87 13.29
CA PRO A 60 1.04 -3.21 11.99
C PRO A 60 1.51 -4.12 10.86
N MET A 61 0.89 -3.96 9.70
CA MET A 61 1.32 -4.64 8.48
C MET A 61 2.41 -3.84 7.77
N GLU A 62 3.25 -4.56 7.05
CA GLU A 62 4.17 -3.98 6.08
C GLU A 62 3.40 -3.74 4.78
N LEU A 63 3.28 -2.48 4.38
CA LEU A 63 2.63 -2.05 3.14
C LEU A 63 3.71 -1.40 2.27
N GLN A 64 3.93 -1.94 1.10
CA GLN A 64 4.94 -1.42 0.17
C GLN A 64 4.39 -1.41 -1.25
N VAL A 65 4.68 -0.33 -1.97
CA VAL A 65 4.47 -0.22 -3.42
C VAL A 65 5.81 0.06 -4.07
N SER A 66 6.09 -0.63 -5.15
CA SER A 66 7.35 -0.48 -5.88
C SER A 66 7.09 -0.50 -7.38
N TYR A 67 7.83 0.31 -8.10
CA TYR A 67 7.94 0.24 -9.54
C TYR A 67 9.40 0.02 -9.94
N THR A 68 9.59 -0.81 -10.93
CA THR A 68 10.91 -1.17 -11.44
C THR A 68 10.86 -1.32 -12.95
N THR A 69 12.02 -1.39 -13.57
CA THR A 69 12.11 -1.71 -15.01
C THR A 69 11.54 -3.08 -15.38
N ALA A 70 11.46 -3.99 -14.40
CA ALA A 70 10.90 -5.34 -14.58
C ALA A 70 9.38 -5.41 -14.38
N GLY A 71 8.79 -4.38 -13.75
CA GLY A 71 7.35 -4.30 -13.49
C GLY A 71 7.02 -3.61 -12.18
N ASN A 72 5.73 -3.34 -12.00
CA ASN A 72 5.18 -2.68 -10.83
C ASN A 72 4.50 -3.70 -9.94
N PHE A 73 4.68 -3.57 -8.63
CA PHE A 73 4.05 -4.47 -7.67
C PHE A 73 3.80 -3.78 -6.33
N ALA A 74 2.85 -4.32 -5.58
CA ALA A 74 2.68 -3.98 -4.18
C ALA A 74 2.70 -5.24 -3.33
N THR A 75 3.15 -5.10 -2.09
CA THR A 75 3.13 -6.17 -1.09
C THR A 75 2.43 -5.71 0.18
N VAL A 76 1.66 -6.62 0.75
CA VAL A 76 1.01 -6.46 2.05
C VAL A 76 1.36 -7.68 2.88
N ILE A 77 2.09 -7.49 3.97
CA ILE A 77 2.56 -8.60 4.82
C ILE A 77 2.10 -8.34 6.25
N GLY A 78 1.46 -9.33 6.85
CA GLY A 78 0.99 -9.27 8.23
C GLY A 78 1.23 -10.57 8.98
N ALA A 79 1.28 -10.48 10.32
CA ALA A 79 1.37 -11.62 11.21
C ALA A 79 0.03 -11.87 11.90
N SER A 80 -0.43 -13.13 11.89
CA SER A 80 -1.73 -13.50 12.44
C SER A 80 -1.70 -14.89 13.05
N SER A 81 -2.35 -15.05 14.21
CA SER A 81 -2.65 -16.35 14.80
C SER A 81 -3.81 -17.08 14.08
N LYS A 82 -4.53 -16.37 13.20
CA LYS A 82 -5.68 -16.88 12.43
C LYS A 82 -5.48 -16.60 10.94
N PRO A 83 -4.47 -17.21 10.27
CA PRO A 83 -4.02 -16.80 8.93
C PRO A 83 -5.10 -16.87 7.86
N ASP A 84 -5.95 -17.91 7.86
CA ASP A 84 -7.00 -18.07 6.86
C ASP A 84 -8.10 -17.00 7.00
N LEU A 85 -8.47 -16.70 8.26
CA LEU A 85 -9.45 -15.64 8.54
C LEU A 85 -8.89 -14.26 8.19
N PHE A 86 -7.61 -14.03 8.50
CA PHE A 86 -6.91 -12.80 8.14
C PHE A 86 -6.88 -12.62 6.62
N LEU A 87 -6.48 -13.66 5.87
CA LEU A 87 -6.42 -13.62 4.42
C LEU A 87 -7.78 -13.31 3.79
N LYS A 88 -8.86 -13.91 4.30
CA LYS A 88 -10.22 -13.63 3.83
C LYS A 88 -10.60 -12.17 4.09
N ASN A 89 -10.35 -11.65 5.30
CA ASN A 89 -10.72 -10.29 5.66
C ASN A 89 -9.93 -9.23 4.88
N ILE A 90 -8.62 -9.44 4.67
CA ILE A 90 -7.80 -8.47 3.94
C ILE A 90 -8.17 -8.42 2.45
N LYS A 91 -8.50 -9.57 1.82
CA LYS A 91 -8.99 -9.59 0.44
C LYS A 91 -10.29 -8.83 0.29
N SER A 92 -11.27 -9.08 1.15
CA SER A 92 -12.55 -8.36 1.13
C SER A 92 -12.33 -6.87 1.36
N GLN A 93 -11.52 -6.47 2.33
CA GLN A 93 -11.21 -5.06 2.60
C GLN A 93 -10.54 -4.38 1.40
N LEU A 94 -9.62 -5.08 0.75
CA LEU A 94 -8.87 -4.52 -0.37
C LEU A 94 -9.75 -4.33 -1.61
N LEU A 95 -10.61 -5.31 -1.93
CA LEU A 95 -11.33 -5.39 -3.21
C LEU A 95 -12.77 -4.87 -3.13
N GLU A 96 -13.47 -5.09 -2.00
CA GLU A 96 -14.92 -4.86 -1.91
C GLU A 96 -15.28 -3.58 -1.16
N VAL A 97 -14.37 -3.09 -0.28
CA VAL A 97 -14.66 -1.89 0.53
C VAL A 97 -14.06 -0.66 -0.15
N PRO A 98 -14.88 0.32 -0.54
CA PRO A 98 -14.37 1.54 -1.15
C PRO A 98 -13.60 2.40 -0.15
N VAL A 99 -12.67 3.21 -0.64
CA VAL A 99 -12.06 4.29 0.14
C VAL A 99 -13.09 5.39 0.32
N THR A 100 -13.23 5.92 1.53
CA THR A 100 -14.11 7.07 1.81
C THR A 100 -13.40 8.39 1.53
N GLU A 101 -14.16 9.44 1.26
CA GLU A 101 -13.58 10.79 1.06
C GLU A 101 -12.85 11.27 2.32
N GLU A 102 -13.36 10.96 3.51
CA GLU A 102 -12.74 11.30 4.79
C GLU A 102 -11.34 10.64 4.91
N SER A 103 -11.24 9.34 4.63
CA SER A 103 -9.97 8.63 4.68
C SER A 103 -8.99 9.11 3.59
N PHE A 104 -9.49 9.44 2.39
CA PHE A 104 -8.67 10.07 1.35
C PHE A 104 -8.09 11.41 1.81
N VAL A 105 -8.92 12.31 2.36
CA VAL A 105 -8.45 13.61 2.85
C VAL A 105 -7.39 13.46 3.93
N PHE A 106 -7.57 12.49 4.83
CA PHE A 106 -6.59 12.18 5.86
C PHE A 106 -5.27 11.69 5.24
N GLN A 107 -5.31 10.68 4.36
CA GLN A 107 -4.10 10.12 3.74
C GLN A 107 -3.39 11.13 2.83
N LYS A 108 -4.13 11.98 2.14
CA LYS A 108 -3.55 13.08 1.35
C LYS A 108 -2.74 14.04 2.22
N LYS A 109 -3.25 14.41 3.41
CA LYS A 109 -2.52 15.24 4.36
C LYS A 109 -1.25 14.54 4.88
N GLU A 110 -1.33 13.25 5.20
CA GLU A 110 -0.18 12.47 5.65
C GLU A 110 0.89 12.36 4.55
N ALA A 111 0.51 12.10 3.30
CA ALA A 111 1.44 12.07 2.18
C ALA A 111 2.17 13.40 1.99
N LEU A 112 1.44 14.53 2.02
CA LEU A 112 2.03 15.85 1.91
C LEU A 112 2.93 16.20 3.12
N ALA A 113 2.53 15.80 4.34
CA ALA A 113 3.34 15.97 5.52
C ALA A 113 4.63 15.13 5.47
N GLN A 114 4.58 13.93 4.91
CA GLN A 114 5.76 13.10 4.68
C GLN A 114 6.72 13.78 3.70
N THR A 115 6.24 14.27 2.58
CA THR A 115 7.05 15.06 1.63
C THR A 115 7.76 16.22 2.30
N ILE A 116 7.06 16.97 3.18
CA ILE A 116 7.69 18.09 3.91
C ILE A 116 8.83 17.60 4.80
N ARG A 117 8.65 16.46 5.49
CA ARG A 117 9.72 15.86 6.32
C ARG A 117 10.93 15.42 5.50
N GLU A 118 10.69 14.91 4.30
CA GLU A 118 11.75 14.49 3.36
C GLU A 118 12.57 15.68 2.87
N PHE A 119 11.98 16.87 2.74
CA PHE A 119 12.71 18.10 2.42
C PHE A 119 13.74 18.53 3.48
N ASP A 120 13.64 18.04 4.70
CA ASP A 120 14.61 18.30 5.75
C ASP A 120 15.88 17.44 5.62
N ASP A 121 15.86 16.40 4.79
CA ASP A 121 17.01 15.52 4.52
C ASP A 121 17.50 15.66 3.07
N LEU A 122 18.57 16.45 2.91
CA LEU A 122 19.20 16.68 1.59
C LEU A 122 19.67 15.39 0.90
N SER A 123 20.07 14.37 1.68
CA SER A 123 20.52 13.10 1.12
C SER A 123 19.34 12.34 0.49
N THR A 124 18.20 12.31 1.19
CA THR A 124 16.96 11.71 0.68
C THR A 124 16.49 12.43 -0.58
N ILE A 125 16.46 13.77 -0.59
CA ILE A 125 16.08 14.55 -1.78
C ILE A 125 17.00 14.23 -2.97
N ALA A 126 18.31 14.16 -2.75
CA ALA A 126 19.27 13.92 -3.83
C ALA A 126 19.10 12.51 -4.44
N ILE A 127 18.81 11.51 -3.60
CA ILE A 127 18.54 10.14 -4.07
C ILE A 127 17.23 10.09 -4.85
N GLU A 128 16.17 10.66 -4.31
CA GLU A 128 14.86 10.64 -4.95
C GLU A 128 14.84 11.45 -6.27
N GLU A 129 15.45 12.63 -6.32
CA GLU A 129 15.59 13.37 -7.58
C GLU A 129 16.40 12.61 -8.63
N ALA A 130 17.40 11.83 -8.21
CA ALA A 130 18.13 10.97 -9.15
C ALA A 130 17.25 9.82 -9.66
N GLU A 131 16.46 9.18 -8.80
CA GLU A 131 15.54 8.11 -9.16
C GLU A 131 14.42 8.63 -10.07
N TYR A 132 13.77 9.73 -9.71
CA TYR A 132 12.75 10.38 -10.54
C TYR A 132 13.31 10.86 -11.89
N GLY A 133 14.53 11.41 -11.89
CA GLY A 133 15.21 11.85 -13.11
C GLY A 133 15.43 10.73 -14.13
N LEU A 134 15.68 9.50 -13.68
CA LEU A 134 15.77 8.33 -14.55
C LEU A 134 14.45 8.02 -15.27
N GLU A 135 13.32 8.40 -14.70
CA GLU A 135 11.98 8.21 -15.25
C GLU A 135 11.43 9.45 -16.00
N ASN A 136 12.23 10.51 -16.17
CA ASN A 136 11.81 11.83 -16.67
C ASN A 136 10.69 12.46 -15.81
N ASP A 137 10.75 12.25 -14.52
CA ASP A 137 9.85 12.82 -13.49
C ASP A 137 10.67 13.66 -12.50
N SER A 138 10.03 14.28 -11.52
CA SER A 138 10.70 14.99 -10.44
C SER A 138 9.94 14.81 -9.13
N PHE A 139 10.64 14.86 -8.01
CA PHE A 139 10.07 14.83 -6.68
C PHE A 139 8.97 15.88 -6.48
N ASN A 140 9.20 17.09 -7.01
CA ASN A 140 8.22 18.17 -6.96
C ASN A 140 6.95 17.89 -7.78
N SER A 141 7.06 17.23 -8.94
CA SER A 141 5.90 16.98 -9.80
C SER A 141 4.91 16.02 -9.15
N ALA A 142 5.39 14.97 -8.51
CA ALA A 142 4.56 14.02 -7.77
C ALA A 142 3.81 14.72 -6.63
N SER A 143 4.52 15.50 -5.82
CA SER A 143 3.96 16.28 -4.72
C SER A 143 2.89 17.27 -5.17
N GLN A 144 3.13 18.03 -6.24
CA GLN A 144 2.16 18.98 -6.81
C GLN A 144 0.91 18.27 -7.32
N THR A 145 1.08 17.10 -7.95
CA THR A 145 -0.03 16.28 -8.42
C THR A 145 -0.88 15.80 -7.24
N ILE A 146 -0.25 15.29 -6.18
CA ILE A 146 -0.99 14.88 -4.98
C ILE A 146 -1.69 16.07 -4.32
N GLN A 147 -1.04 17.24 -4.27
CA GLN A 147 -1.64 18.45 -3.72
C GLN A 147 -2.92 18.88 -4.45
N SER A 148 -2.97 18.77 -5.76
CA SER A 148 -4.13 19.13 -6.59
C SER A 148 -5.18 18.02 -6.71
N LEU A 149 -4.83 16.77 -6.36
CA LEU A 149 -5.66 15.58 -6.56
C LEU A 149 -7.01 15.70 -5.84
N SER A 150 -8.11 15.59 -6.58
CA SER A 150 -9.47 15.49 -6.03
C SER A 150 -9.81 14.05 -5.64
N PHE A 151 -10.84 13.87 -4.81
CA PHE A 151 -11.31 12.53 -4.44
C PHE A 151 -11.79 11.72 -5.65
N ASN A 152 -12.47 12.34 -6.59
CA ASN A 152 -12.96 11.65 -7.79
C ASN A 152 -11.81 11.17 -8.69
N GLU A 153 -10.78 11.99 -8.88
CA GLU A 153 -9.57 11.60 -9.63
C GLU A 153 -8.83 10.46 -8.93
N PHE A 154 -8.64 10.58 -7.61
CA PHE A 154 -8.05 9.53 -6.79
C PHE A 154 -8.80 8.21 -6.92
N TYR A 155 -10.12 8.24 -6.72
CA TYR A 155 -10.98 7.07 -6.79
C TYR A 155 -10.91 6.40 -8.17
N THR A 156 -11.03 7.20 -9.24
CA THR A 156 -10.92 6.71 -10.62
C THR A 156 -9.55 6.08 -10.90
N ALA A 157 -8.47 6.70 -10.41
CA ALA A 157 -7.13 6.16 -10.57
C ALA A 157 -6.96 4.81 -9.85
N VAL A 158 -7.44 4.70 -8.61
CA VAL A 158 -7.42 3.46 -7.82
C VAL A 158 -8.18 2.33 -8.54
N GLU A 159 -9.40 2.59 -8.99
CA GLU A 159 -10.21 1.61 -9.73
C GLU A 159 -9.49 1.15 -11.01
N ASN A 160 -8.97 2.09 -11.81
CA ASN A 160 -8.24 1.77 -13.03
C ASN A 160 -6.96 0.94 -12.79
N ILE A 161 -6.29 1.13 -11.66
CA ILE A 161 -5.13 0.33 -11.27
C ILE A 161 -5.59 -1.06 -10.83
N LEU A 162 -6.58 -1.16 -9.92
CA LEU A 162 -7.06 -2.42 -9.38
C LEU A 162 -7.67 -3.33 -10.45
N ASP A 163 -8.45 -2.78 -11.36
CA ASP A 163 -9.08 -3.53 -12.46
C ASP A 163 -8.07 -4.25 -13.38
N LYS A 164 -6.84 -3.74 -13.43
CA LYS A 164 -5.77 -4.28 -14.26
C LYS A 164 -4.69 -5.02 -13.45
N SER A 165 -4.95 -5.24 -12.16
CA SER A 165 -4.00 -5.87 -11.24
C SER A 165 -4.29 -7.34 -11.03
N ASP A 166 -3.23 -8.15 -10.89
CA ASP A 166 -3.34 -9.55 -10.47
C ASP A 166 -2.98 -9.69 -8.99
N ILE A 167 -3.77 -10.44 -8.22
CA ILE A 167 -3.57 -10.62 -6.79
C ILE A 167 -3.15 -12.05 -6.48
N PHE A 168 -2.02 -12.18 -5.82
CA PHE A 168 -1.43 -13.43 -5.35
C PHE A 168 -1.42 -13.46 -3.83
N THR A 169 -1.52 -14.66 -3.27
CA THR A 169 -1.49 -14.83 -1.81
C THR A 169 -0.55 -15.92 -1.39
N THR A 170 0.11 -15.74 -0.27
CA THR A 170 0.96 -16.73 0.34
C THR A 170 0.74 -16.78 1.84
N THR A 171 0.93 -17.94 2.43
CA THR A 171 0.91 -18.12 3.89
C THR A 171 2.11 -18.96 4.30
N LEU A 172 2.91 -18.40 5.20
CA LEU A 172 3.97 -19.12 5.91
C LEU A 172 3.41 -19.49 7.28
N LYS A 173 3.11 -20.77 7.48
CA LYS A 173 2.56 -21.26 8.74
C LYS A 173 3.64 -21.30 9.81
N GLY A 174 3.34 -20.76 10.99
CA GLY A 174 4.13 -20.96 12.18
C GLY A 174 3.96 -22.39 12.70
N LYS A 175 4.87 -22.84 13.57
CA LYS A 175 4.69 -24.08 14.33
C LYS A 175 3.44 -23.92 15.19
N GLU A 176 2.50 -24.86 15.07
CA GLU A 176 1.43 -24.98 16.07
C GLU A 176 2.11 -25.30 17.43
N GLU A 177 1.78 -24.53 18.47
CA GLU A 177 2.13 -24.94 19.81
C GLU A 177 1.49 -26.31 20.02
N ALA A 178 2.32 -27.34 20.23
CA ALA A 178 1.85 -28.65 20.60
C ALA A 178 1.19 -28.53 22.00
N ASN A 179 -0.14 -28.50 22.02
CA ASN A 179 -0.93 -28.62 23.23
C ASN A 179 -0.79 -30.01 23.83
#